data_d32a89e9b2a3bc841e94a8c460c53de8
#
_entry.id   d32a89e9b2a3bc841e94a8c460c53de8
#
_cell.length_a   1.000
_cell.length_b   1.000
_cell.length_c   1.000
_cell.angle_alpha   90.00
_cell.angle_beta   90.00
_cell.angle_gamma   90.00
#
_symmetry.space_group_name_H-M   'P 1'
#
loop_
_entity.id
_entity.type
_entity.pdbx_description
1 polymer ?
#
loop_
_entity_poly.entity_id
_entity_poly.type
_entity_poly.pdbx_seq_one_letter_code
_entity_poly.pdbx_strand_id
1 'polypeptide(L)'
;VNPDIFIAITNGAYLSPWWLQYVDVVWLINAGDAAKGNNRNGELVYRDNVYHQIWKEENTKFPMNSVFNHEPKKTGPDETPEAFRDYLYMNLSRGTGFVELYIKTEKLSYSDWDILADGLKWAQKVFPLFHNVRMHGGSPRDNEVYGYSAWNKTQGYLSFHNPSEKEQTYNVMLDRSLGLLPATDMIYHVSSPLGSVGSRVRASYRYGDMLSLTLKPGEIAVLDFTNLASSFSNLGNEGISSICD
;
A
#
# COMPACT_ATOMS: atom_id res chain seq x y z
N VAL A 1 -13.40 -30.98 -8.28
CA VAL A 1 -13.03 -29.56 -8.39
C VAL A 1 -11.97 -29.30 -7.35
N ASN A 2 -10.86 -28.64 -7.73
CA ASN A 2 -9.84 -28.24 -6.76
C ASN A 2 -10.36 -27.09 -5.92
N PRO A 3 -10.49 -27.22 -4.58
CA PRO A 3 -10.99 -26.16 -3.72
C PRO A 3 -9.99 -24.98 -3.56
N ASP A 4 -8.72 -25.20 -3.91
CA ASP A 4 -7.64 -24.21 -3.78
C ASP A 4 -7.40 -23.44 -5.08
N ILE A 5 -8.30 -23.55 -6.07
CA ILE A 5 -8.15 -22.80 -7.32
C ILE A 5 -8.41 -21.32 -7.09
N PHE A 6 -7.47 -20.47 -7.52
CA PHE A 6 -7.63 -19.02 -7.51
C PHE A 6 -8.42 -18.56 -8.74
N ILE A 7 -9.48 -17.80 -8.51
CA ILE A 7 -10.39 -17.34 -9.56
C ILE A 7 -10.42 -15.82 -9.63
N ALA A 8 -10.10 -15.27 -10.80
CA ALA A 8 -10.17 -13.84 -11.09
C ALA A 8 -11.22 -13.54 -12.17
N ILE A 9 -12.06 -12.54 -11.93
CA ILE A 9 -12.95 -11.98 -12.97
C ILE A 9 -12.25 -10.80 -13.63
N THR A 10 -12.10 -10.85 -14.95
CA THR A 10 -11.36 -9.85 -15.74
C THR A 10 -12.25 -8.91 -16.55
N ASN A 11 -13.57 -8.96 -16.41
CA ASN A 11 -14.53 -8.25 -17.24
C ASN A 11 -14.99 -6.88 -16.71
N GLY A 12 -14.34 -6.29 -15.70
CA GLY A 12 -14.79 -5.03 -15.13
C GLY A 12 -16.22 -5.10 -14.57
N ALA A 13 -16.55 -6.19 -13.87
CA ALA A 13 -17.84 -6.35 -13.23
C ALA A 13 -18.02 -5.34 -12.09
N TYR A 14 -19.27 -4.93 -11.84
CA TYR A 14 -19.58 -4.10 -10.67
C TYR A 14 -19.09 -4.78 -9.38
N LEU A 15 -18.53 -3.98 -8.44
CA LEU A 15 -17.98 -4.46 -7.18
C LEU A 15 -19.09 -4.85 -6.20
N SER A 16 -19.76 -5.96 -6.48
CA SER A 16 -20.77 -6.54 -5.62
C SER A 16 -20.15 -7.57 -4.67
N PRO A 17 -20.42 -7.51 -3.35
CA PRO A 17 -19.93 -8.51 -2.39
C PRO A 17 -20.34 -9.95 -2.72
N TRP A 18 -21.39 -10.15 -3.50
CA TRP A 18 -21.84 -11.48 -3.94
C TRP A 18 -20.80 -12.21 -4.80
N TRP A 19 -19.93 -11.47 -5.50
CA TRP A 19 -18.83 -12.08 -6.27
C TRP A 19 -17.88 -12.87 -5.40
N LEU A 20 -17.66 -12.45 -4.14
CA LEU A 20 -16.73 -13.09 -3.22
C LEU A 20 -17.16 -14.51 -2.78
N GLN A 21 -18.36 -14.94 -3.15
CA GLN A 21 -18.79 -16.34 -2.99
C GLN A 21 -18.25 -17.26 -4.09
N TYR A 22 -17.76 -16.71 -5.18
CA TYR A 22 -17.39 -17.47 -6.39
C TYR A 22 -15.98 -17.19 -6.87
N VAL A 23 -15.41 -16.06 -6.48
CA VAL A 23 -14.10 -15.58 -6.98
C VAL A 23 -13.29 -14.95 -5.86
N ASP A 24 -11.98 -14.94 -6.03
CA ASP A 24 -11.03 -14.35 -5.08
C ASP A 24 -10.83 -12.87 -5.36
N VAL A 25 -10.78 -12.49 -6.64
CA VAL A 25 -10.55 -11.10 -7.06
C VAL A 25 -11.38 -10.71 -8.27
N VAL A 26 -11.66 -9.41 -8.37
CA VAL A 26 -12.40 -8.78 -9.45
C VAL A 26 -11.53 -7.68 -10.07
N TRP A 27 -11.54 -7.57 -11.39
CA TRP A 27 -10.90 -6.49 -12.11
C TRP A 27 -11.45 -5.11 -11.69
N LEU A 28 -10.53 -4.15 -11.52
CA LEU A 28 -10.91 -2.77 -11.18
C LEU A 28 -11.71 -2.14 -12.32
N ILE A 29 -13.00 -1.94 -12.07
CA ILE A 29 -13.92 -1.30 -13.01
C ILE A 29 -13.48 0.14 -13.34
N ASN A 30 -13.79 0.60 -14.56
CA ASN A 30 -13.48 1.94 -15.06
C ASN A 30 -11.98 2.28 -15.13
N ALA A 31 -11.14 1.27 -15.09
CA ALA A 31 -9.70 1.41 -15.20
C ALA A 31 -9.20 0.74 -16.50
N GLY A 32 -8.60 1.50 -17.40
CA GLY A 32 -8.03 0.96 -18.64
C GLY A 32 -6.70 0.22 -18.39
N ASP A 33 -6.30 -0.62 -19.33
CA ASP A 33 -5.05 -1.39 -19.26
C ASP A 33 -3.82 -0.52 -19.50
N ALA A 34 -3.96 0.49 -20.35
CA ALA A 34 -2.85 1.35 -20.71
C ALA A 34 -2.48 2.30 -19.57
N ALA A 35 -1.19 2.61 -19.48
CA ALA A 35 -0.74 3.75 -18.71
C ALA A 35 -1.39 5.03 -19.27
N LYS A 36 -1.91 5.84 -18.36
CA LYS A 36 -2.51 7.13 -18.67
C LYS A 36 -1.72 8.20 -17.92
N GLY A 37 -1.17 9.13 -18.64
CA GLY A 37 -0.32 10.17 -18.10
C GLY A 37 1.07 10.16 -18.73
N ASN A 38 1.76 11.27 -18.63
CA ASN A 38 3.05 11.48 -19.28
C ASN A 38 4.24 11.06 -18.40
N ASN A 39 3.97 10.72 -17.15
CA ASN A 39 4.97 10.34 -16.15
C ASN A 39 4.34 9.49 -15.04
N ARG A 40 5.15 9.01 -14.10
CA ARG A 40 4.72 8.16 -12.99
C ARG A 40 3.68 8.81 -12.09
N ASN A 41 3.79 10.12 -11.85
CA ASN A 41 2.81 10.88 -11.09
C ASN A 41 1.42 10.80 -11.74
N GLY A 42 1.36 11.09 -13.05
CA GLY A 42 0.09 11.00 -13.80
C GLY A 42 -0.49 9.58 -13.88
N GLU A 43 0.36 8.56 -13.97
CA GLU A 43 -0.06 7.15 -13.96
C GLU A 43 -0.71 6.76 -12.63
N LEU A 44 -0.09 7.13 -11.51
CA LEU A 44 -0.65 6.92 -10.18
C LEU A 44 -1.97 7.67 -9.98
N VAL A 45 -2.00 8.96 -10.31
CA VAL A 45 -3.19 9.80 -10.20
C VAL A 45 -4.35 9.21 -11.00
N TYR A 46 -4.10 8.76 -12.23
CA TYR A 46 -5.14 8.13 -13.06
C TYR A 46 -5.77 6.92 -12.35
N ARG A 47 -4.95 6.02 -11.84
CA ARG A 47 -5.42 4.79 -11.20
C ARG A 47 -6.05 5.06 -9.84
N ASP A 48 -5.37 5.84 -9.01
CA ASP A 48 -5.80 6.14 -7.65
C ASP A 48 -7.05 7.01 -7.61
N ASN A 49 -7.31 7.78 -8.68
CA ASN A 49 -8.57 8.49 -8.83
C ASN A 49 -9.75 7.54 -9.00
N VAL A 50 -9.58 6.40 -9.67
CA VAL A 50 -10.63 5.38 -9.75
C VAL A 50 -10.87 4.75 -8.37
N TYR A 51 -9.81 4.47 -7.60
CA TYR A 51 -9.94 4.03 -6.21
C TYR A 51 -10.66 5.07 -5.34
N HIS A 52 -10.29 6.35 -5.47
CA HIS A 52 -10.93 7.44 -4.73
C HIS A 52 -12.42 7.51 -5.03
N GLN A 53 -12.80 7.50 -6.30
CA GLN A 53 -14.22 7.50 -6.71
C GLN A 53 -14.98 6.35 -6.05
N ILE A 54 -14.48 5.12 -6.15
CA ILE A 54 -15.19 3.93 -5.67
C ILE A 54 -15.29 3.91 -4.14
N TRP A 55 -14.17 4.11 -3.42
CA TRP A 55 -14.14 3.90 -1.97
C TRP A 55 -14.38 5.15 -1.13
N LYS A 56 -14.14 6.34 -1.67
CA LYS A 56 -14.36 7.61 -0.94
C LYS A 56 -15.63 8.32 -1.36
N GLU A 57 -15.87 8.48 -2.65
CA GLU A 57 -17.04 9.21 -3.14
C GLU A 57 -18.30 8.32 -3.12
N GLU A 58 -18.24 7.14 -3.69
CA GLU A 58 -19.37 6.19 -3.75
C GLU A 58 -19.52 5.35 -2.47
N ASN A 59 -18.52 5.39 -1.59
CA ASN A 59 -18.51 4.65 -0.32
C ASN A 59 -18.78 3.15 -0.47
N THR A 60 -18.25 2.55 -1.52
CA THR A 60 -18.40 1.14 -1.84
C THR A 60 -17.83 0.26 -0.72
N LYS A 61 -18.57 -0.79 -0.35
CA LYS A 61 -18.19 -1.72 0.74
C LYS A 61 -17.55 -3.01 0.23
N PHE A 62 -16.89 -2.96 -0.89
CA PHE A 62 -16.11 -4.07 -1.43
C PHE A 62 -14.68 -4.03 -0.86
N PRO A 63 -14.08 -5.16 -0.43
CA PRO A 63 -12.74 -5.16 0.12
C PRO A 63 -11.70 -4.86 -0.97
N MET A 64 -10.77 -3.93 -0.69
CA MET A 64 -9.76 -3.50 -1.66
C MET A 64 -8.80 -4.63 -2.04
N ASN A 65 -8.51 -5.56 -1.12
CA ASN A 65 -7.66 -6.71 -1.41
C ASN A 65 -8.28 -7.72 -2.39
N SER A 66 -9.57 -7.66 -2.62
CA SER A 66 -10.25 -8.48 -3.62
C SER A 66 -10.43 -7.77 -4.97
N VAL A 67 -9.69 -6.70 -5.20
CA VAL A 67 -9.63 -5.99 -6.48
C VAL A 67 -8.22 -6.04 -7.04
N PHE A 68 -8.08 -6.23 -8.35
CA PHE A 68 -6.79 -6.16 -9.02
C PHE A 68 -6.84 -5.25 -10.25
N ASN A 69 -5.67 -4.86 -10.71
CA ASN A 69 -5.46 -4.11 -11.95
C ASN A 69 -4.14 -4.54 -12.60
N HIS A 70 -3.89 -4.15 -13.85
CA HIS A 70 -2.67 -4.48 -14.57
C HIS A 70 -1.48 -3.60 -14.13
N GLU A 71 -1.08 -3.74 -12.88
CA GLU A 71 0.01 -3.02 -12.25
C GLU A 71 0.73 -3.89 -11.21
N PRO A 72 2.02 -3.62 -10.91
CA PRO A 72 2.84 -2.51 -11.40
C PRO A 72 3.30 -2.68 -12.84
N LYS A 73 3.50 -1.55 -13.53
CA LYS A 73 3.99 -1.49 -14.92
C LYS A 73 5.43 -0.98 -14.99
N LYS A 74 6.18 -1.50 -15.97
CA LYS A 74 7.41 -0.87 -16.44
C LYS A 74 7.45 -0.96 -17.96
N THR A 75 7.21 0.17 -18.63
CA THR A 75 6.98 0.24 -20.07
C THR A 75 7.90 1.22 -20.81
N GLY A 76 8.54 2.14 -20.10
CA GLY A 76 9.43 3.15 -20.66
C GLY A 76 10.92 2.93 -20.35
N PRO A 77 11.83 3.43 -21.21
CA PRO A 77 13.28 3.37 -20.96
C PRO A 77 13.82 4.48 -20.06
N ASP A 78 13.08 5.58 -19.87
CA ASP A 78 13.62 6.85 -19.35
C ASP A 78 13.31 7.09 -17.86
N GLU A 79 12.96 6.05 -17.14
CA GLU A 79 12.64 6.09 -15.73
C GLU A 79 13.85 5.78 -14.88
N THR A 80 14.11 6.62 -13.85
CA THR A 80 15.16 6.31 -12.87
C THR A 80 14.74 5.14 -11.96
N PRO A 81 15.69 4.36 -11.42
CA PRO A 81 15.37 3.31 -10.45
C PRO A 81 14.56 3.82 -9.26
N GLU A 82 14.84 5.03 -8.77
CA GLU A 82 14.11 5.66 -7.66
C GLU A 82 12.65 5.91 -8.02
N ALA A 83 12.36 6.41 -9.21
CA ALA A 83 10.99 6.64 -9.68
C ALA A 83 10.21 5.33 -9.78
N PHE A 84 10.85 4.26 -10.28
CA PHE A 84 10.26 2.94 -10.33
C PHE A 84 10.01 2.38 -8.92
N ARG A 85 10.98 2.52 -8.01
CA ARG A 85 10.86 2.10 -6.61
C ARG A 85 9.65 2.77 -5.94
N ASP A 86 9.57 4.08 -6.00
CA ASP A 86 8.54 4.87 -5.33
C ASP A 86 7.15 4.54 -5.89
N TYR A 87 7.04 4.42 -7.21
CA TYR A 87 5.83 3.95 -7.90
C TYR A 87 5.44 2.54 -7.45
N LEU A 88 6.39 1.61 -7.39
CA LEU A 88 6.16 0.22 -6.99
C LEU A 88 5.58 0.14 -5.57
N TYR A 89 6.20 0.83 -4.62
CA TYR A 89 5.73 0.80 -3.23
C TYR A 89 4.36 1.46 -3.06
N MET A 90 4.09 2.57 -3.77
CA MET A 90 2.75 3.17 -3.76
C MET A 90 1.70 2.22 -4.33
N ASN A 91 2.03 1.53 -5.42
CA ASN A 91 1.17 0.53 -6.05
C ASN A 91 0.87 -0.64 -5.10
N LEU A 92 1.90 -1.24 -4.51
CA LEU A 92 1.77 -2.36 -3.58
C LEU A 92 1.00 -1.98 -2.31
N SER A 93 1.09 -0.72 -1.86
CA SER A 93 0.39 -0.22 -0.68
C SER A 93 -1.14 -0.15 -0.83
N ARG A 94 -1.66 -0.24 -2.07
CA ARG A 94 -3.10 -0.42 -2.31
C ARG A 94 -3.64 -1.71 -1.69
N GLY A 95 -2.75 -2.65 -1.38
CA GLY A 95 -3.09 -3.88 -0.68
C GLY A 95 -3.94 -4.85 -1.49
N THR A 96 -3.77 -4.86 -2.80
CA THR A 96 -4.42 -5.85 -3.66
C THR A 96 -3.88 -7.24 -3.37
N GLY A 97 -4.75 -8.23 -3.21
CA GLY A 97 -4.36 -9.62 -2.94
C GLY A 97 -3.77 -10.33 -4.15
N PHE A 98 -3.88 -9.74 -5.33
CA PHE A 98 -3.32 -10.23 -6.58
C PHE A 98 -2.51 -9.10 -7.24
N VAL A 99 -1.21 -9.33 -7.39
CA VAL A 99 -0.29 -8.39 -8.04
C VAL A 99 0.06 -8.94 -9.41
N GLU A 100 -0.40 -8.26 -10.45
CA GLU A 100 -0.07 -8.61 -11.82
C GLU A 100 1.12 -7.78 -12.30
N LEU A 101 2.27 -8.43 -12.49
CA LEU A 101 3.47 -7.76 -12.97
C LEU A 101 3.38 -7.46 -14.47
N TYR A 102 2.87 -6.30 -14.83
CA TYR A 102 2.74 -5.85 -16.22
C TYR A 102 4.05 -5.21 -16.72
N ILE A 103 5.10 -6.01 -16.71
CA ILE A 103 6.49 -5.57 -16.90
C ILE A 103 7.11 -6.30 -18.09
N LYS A 104 7.77 -5.53 -18.96
CA LYS A 104 8.66 -6.09 -19.97
C LYS A 104 10.03 -6.34 -19.35
N THR A 105 10.44 -7.58 -19.25
CA THR A 105 11.67 -7.97 -18.56
C THR A 105 12.93 -7.34 -19.16
N GLU A 106 12.95 -7.11 -20.48
CA GLU A 106 14.02 -6.43 -21.19
C GLU A 106 14.14 -4.93 -20.86
N LYS A 107 13.15 -4.38 -20.14
CA LYS A 107 13.17 -2.98 -19.67
C LYS A 107 13.67 -2.82 -18.24
N LEU A 108 13.95 -3.93 -17.55
CA LEU A 108 14.48 -3.91 -16.20
C LEU A 108 16.01 -3.89 -16.22
N SER A 109 16.60 -2.92 -15.56
CA SER A 109 18.01 -2.95 -15.17
C SER A 109 18.25 -3.90 -14.00
N TYR A 110 19.50 -4.22 -13.68
CA TYR A 110 19.82 -5.01 -12.48
C TYR A 110 19.26 -4.38 -11.19
N SER A 111 19.38 -3.04 -11.06
CA SER A 111 18.81 -2.33 -9.90
C SER A 111 17.30 -2.39 -9.85
N ASP A 112 16.61 -2.43 -10.99
CA ASP A 112 15.16 -2.59 -11.02
C ASP A 112 14.71 -3.97 -10.53
N TRP A 113 15.49 -5.02 -10.83
CA TRP A 113 15.23 -6.36 -10.31
C TRP A 113 15.36 -6.42 -8.78
N ASP A 114 16.38 -5.76 -8.21
CA ASP A 114 16.56 -5.67 -6.75
C ASP A 114 15.42 -4.88 -6.12
N ILE A 115 15.03 -3.76 -6.72
CA ILE A 115 13.88 -2.95 -6.28
C ILE A 115 12.59 -3.76 -6.31
N LEU A 116 12.34 -4.50 -7.39
CA LEU A 116 11.16 -5.35 -7.51
C LEU A 116 11.15 -6.45 -6.44
N ALA A 117 12.30 -7.09 -6.22
CA ALA A 117 12.44 -8.13 -5.19
C ALA A 117 12.18 -7.57 -3.78
N ASP A 118 12.72 -6.41 -3.45
CA ASP A 118 12.53 -5.77 -2.14
C ASP A 118 11.10 -5.26 -1.95
N GLY A 119 10.49 -4.69 -2.98
CA GLY A 119 9.08 -4.31 -2.95
C GLY A 119 8.15 -5.50 -2.71
N LEU A 120 8.37 -6.62 -3.41
CA LEU A 120 7.59 -7.84 -3.22
C LEU A 120 7.81 -8.47 -1.85
N LYS A 121 9.02 -8.44 -1.30
CA LYS A 121 9.29 -8.86 0.10
C LYS A 121 8.55 -7.97 1.10
N TRP A 122 8.54 -6.65 0.88
CA TRP A 122 7.76 -5.74 1.70
C TRP A 122 6.26 -6.05 1.63
N ALA A 123 5.71 -6.21 0.43
CA ALA A 123 4.31 -6.57 0.24
C ALA A 123 3.96 -7.89 0.94
N GLN A 124 4.84 -8.90 0.85
CA GLN A 124 4.67 -10.18 1.53
C GLN A 124 4.69 -10.03 3.06
N LYS A 125 5.57 -9.18 3.61
CA LYS A 125 5.62 -8.85 5.04
C LYS A 125 4.32 -8.23 5.53
N VAL A 126 3.72 -7.29 4.76
CA VAL A 126 2.51 -6.57 5.15
C VAL A 126 1.22 -7.21 4.62
N PHE A 127 1.30 -8.28 3.84
CA PHE A 127 0.16 -9.01 3.29
C PHE A 127 -0.93 -9.37 4.31
N PRO A 128 -0.59 -9.79 5.55
CA PRO A 128 -1.60 -10.06 6.57
C PRO A 128 -2.46 -8.84 6.97
N LEU A 129 -2.08 -7.62 6.55
CA LEU A 129 -2.84 -6.40 6.81
C LEU A 129 -3.83 -6.07 5.67
N PHE A 130 -3.67 -6.67 4.49
CA PHE A 130 -4.41 -6.30 3.28
C PHE A 130 -5.93 -6.52 3.39
N HIS A 131 -6.39 -7.34 4.32
CA HIS A 131 -7.82 -7.48 4.60
C HIS A 131 -8.49 -6.21 5.17
N ASN A 132 -7.72 -5.22 5.61
CA ASN A 132 -8.21 -4.00 6.24
C ASN A 132 -7.59 -2.72 5.63
N VAL A 133 -7.30 -2.73 4.35
CA VAL A 133 -6.77 -1.55 3.65
C VAL A 133 -7.84 -0.47 3.54
N ARG A 134 -7.43 0.76 3.73
CA ARG A 134 -8.25 1.97 3.57
C ARG A 134 -7.50 3.02 2.80
N MET A 135 -8.21 3.71 1.91
CA MET A 135 -7.70 4.93 1.31
C MET A 135 -7.94 6.10 2.24
N HIS A 136 -6.94 6.94 2.45
CA HIS A 136 -7.03 8.14 3.27
C HIS A 136 -6.58 9.37 2.49
N GLY A 137 -6.84 10.56 3.06
CA GLY A 137 -6.50 11.84 2.43
C GLY A 137 -7.58 12.35 1.49
N GLY A 138 -7.15 13.24 0.60
CA GLY A 138 -8.02 13.95 -0.33
C GLY A 138 -8.12 13.29 -1.70
N SER A 139 -8.56 14.07 -2.68
CA SER A 139 -8.78 13.64 -4.05
C SER A 139 -7.49 13.70 -4.88
N PRO A 140 -7.06 12.59 -5.49
CA PRO A 140 -5.91 12.61 -6.41
C PRO A 140 -6.12 13.56 -7.59
N ARG A 141 -7.34 13.66 -8.09
CA ARG A 141 -7.72 14.53 -9.20
C ARG A 141 -7.56 16.01 -8.88
N ASP A 142 -7.81 16.38 -7.62
CA ASP A 142 -7.73 17.76 -7.16
C ASP A 142 -6.33 18.10 -6.62
N ASN A 143 -5.35 17.24 -6.90
CA ASN A 143 -3.96 17.38 -6.47
C ASN A 143 -3.79 17.44 -4.94
N GLU A 144 -4.66 16.80 -4.19
CA GLU A 144 -4.58 16.69 -2.74
C GLU A 144 -3.74 15.47 -2.33
N VAL A 145 -3.04 15.57 -1.20
CA VAL A 145 -2.30 14.42 -0.65
C VAL A 145 -3.25 13.31 -0.26
N TYR A 146 -2.93 12.10 -0.70
CA TYR A 146 -3.69 10.89 -0.41
C TYR A 146 -2.75 9.70 -0.17
N GLY A 147 -3.30 8.57 0.21
CA GLY A 147 -2.56 7.33 0.34
C GLY A 147 -3.40 6.18 0.86
N TYR A 148 -2.71 5.14 1.31
CA TYR A 148 -3.32 3.91 1.80
C TYR A 148 -2.81 3.56 3.18
N SER A 149 -3.65 2.91 3.96
CA SER A 149 -3.33 2.47 5.31
C SER A 149 -3.88 1.08 5.57
N ALA A 150 -3.16 0.28 6.33
CA ALA A 150 -3.66 -0.97 6.86
C ALA A 150 -3.03 -1.27 8.22
N TRP A 151 -3.81 -1.87 9.12
CA TRP A 151 -3.41 -2.11 10.50
C TRP A 151 -3.93 -3.42 11.04
N ASN A 152 -3.14 -4.04 11.91
CA ASN A 152 -3.60 -5.01 12.89
C ASN A 152 -3.14 -4.57 14.30
N LYS A 153 -3.17 -5.46 15.29
CA LYS A 153 -2.79 -5.12 16.67
C LYS A 153 -1.31 -4.81 16.84
N THR A 154 -0.44 -5.37 16.00
CA THR A 154 1.02 -5.34 16.22
C THR A 154 1.76 -4.51 15.20
N GLN A 155 1.18 -4.27 14.04
CA GLN A 155 1.83 -3.55 12.94
C GLN A 155 0.82 -2.84 12.05
N GLY A 156 1.30 -1.87 11.27
CA GLY A 156 0.56 -1.17 10.25
C GLY A 156 1.49 -0.52 9.24
N TYR A 157 0.90 0.05 8.21
CA TYR A 157 1.61 0.96 7.30
C TYR A 157 0.72 2.13 6.90
N LEU A 158 1.37 3.22 6.49
CA LEU A 158 0.79 4.37 5.79
C LEU A 158 1.62 4.66 4.55
N SER A 159 0.99 4.76 3.40
CA SER A 159 1.60 5.36 2.22
C SER A 159 1.01 6.74 1.98
N PHE A 160 1.78 7.60 1.31
CA PHE A 160 1.40 8.97 0.96
C PHE A 160 1.88 9.27 -0.44
N HIS A 161 1.09 10.02 -1.19
CA HIS A 161 1.47 10.60 -2.46
C HIS A 161 1.02 12.06 -2.51
N ASN A 162 1.93 12.95 -2.80
CA ASN A 162 1.62 14.34 -3.12
C ASN A 162 1.57 14.49 -4.65
N PRO A 163 0.39 14.46 -5.29
CA PRO A 163 0.30 14.53 -6.74
C PRO A 163 0.56 15.93 -7.31
N SER A 164 0.58 16.95 -6.47
CA SER A 164 0.68 18.35 -6.90
C SER A 164 2.09 18.77 -7.31
N GLU A 165 2.18 19.90 -7.99
CA GLU A 165 3.44 20.57 -8.33
C GLU A 165 3.97 21.46 -7.19
N LYS A 166 3.32 21.43 -6.01
CA LYS A 166 3.69 22.22 -4.82
C LYS A 166 3.96 21.30 -3.64
N GLU A 167 4.83 21.76 -2.76
CA GLU A 167 5.01 21.14 -1.45
C GLU A 167 3.69 21.23 -0.66
N GLN A 168 3.31 20.11 -0.01
CA GLN A 168 2.12 20.06 0.84
C GLN A 168 2.45 19.39 2.18
N THR A 169 1.92 19.95 3.25
CA THR A 169 1.94 19.32 4.58
C THR A 169 0.62 18.61 4.81
N TYR A 170 0.69 17.32 5.06
CA TYR A 170 -0.45 16.49 5.37
C TYR A 170 -0.46 16.10 6.84
N ASN A 171 -1.59 16.34 7.50
CA ASN A 171 -1.82 16.00 8.91
C ASN A 171 -2.88 14.90 8.99
N VAL A 172 -2.57 13.82 9.68
CA VAL A 172 -3.49 12.70 9.85
C VAL A 172 -3.45 12.18 11.29
N MET A 173 -4.61 11.96 11.86
CA MET A 173 -4.74 11.32 13.17
C MET A 173 -4.64 9.81 13.03
N LEU A 174 -3.82 9.19 13.87
CA LEU A 174 -3.68 7.72 13.90
C LEU A 174 -4.85 7.11 14.69
N ASP A 175 -5.95 6.85 14.00
CA ASP A 175 -7.19 6.39 14.63
C ASP A 175 -7.95 5.35 13.76
N ARG A 176 -9.22 5.15 14.11
CA ARG A 176 -10.09 4.21 13.40
C ARG A 176 -10.35 4.57 11.94
N SER A 177 -10.19 5.81 11.53
CA SER A 177 -10.35 6.21 10.13
C SER A 177 -9.30 5.56 9.24
N LEU A 178 -8.12 5.30 9.77
CA LEU A 178 -7.01 4.60 9.13
C LEU A 178 -7.05 3.08 9.33
N GLY A 179 -8.03 2.55 10.08
CA GLY A 179 -8.10 1.13 10.44
C GLY A 179 -7.38 0.77 11.74
N LEU A 180 -6.72 1.71 12.41
CA LEU A 180 -6.08 1.47 13.71
C LEU A 180 -7.13 1.39 14.81
N LEU A 181 -7.09 0.31 15.59
CA LEU A 181 -7.99 0.15 16.74
C LEU A 181 -7.41 0.80 18.00
N PRO A 182 -8.28 1.34 18.88
CA PRO A 182 -7.83 1.89 20.17
C PRO A 182 -7.07 0.85 20.99
N ALA A 183 -5.90 1.27 21.47
CA ALA A 183 -5.08 0.47 22.39
C ALA A 183 -4.27 1.44 23.26
N THR A 184 -4.57 1.50 24.55
CA THR A 184 -4.03 2.49 25.47
C THR A 184 -2.53 2.38 25.71
N ASP A 185 -1.98 1.17 25.64
CA ASP A 185 -0.59 0.89 26.03
C ASP A 185 0.32 0.57 24.84
N MET A 186 -0.18 0.68 23.62
CA MET A 186 0.63 0.35 22.43
C MET A 186 1.39 1.57 21.91
N ILE A 187 2.68 1.38 21.71
CA ILE A 187 3.58 2.33 21.06
C ILE A 187 4.05 1.70 19.76
N TYR A 188 3.80 2.38 18.66
CA TYR A 188 4.22 1.96 17.33
C TYR A 188 5.48 2.72 16.94
N HIS A 189 6.57 2.00 16.73
CA HIS A 189 7.82 2.55 16.20
C HIS A 189 7.74 2.66 14.70
N VAL A 190 8.28 3.77 14.17
CA VAL A 190 8.23 4.10 12.75
C VAL A 190 9.53 3.73 12.06
N SER A 191 9.42 3.11 10.91
CA SER A 191 10.48 2.94 9.93
C SER A 191 9.97 3.22 8.53
N SER A 192 10.85 3.29 7.54
CA SER A 192 10.43 3.48 6.15
C SER A 192 11.20 2.55 5.23
N PRO A 193 10.50 1.79 4.38
CA PRO A 193 11.15 1.00 3.34
C PRO A 193 11.79 1.88 2.25
N LEU A 194 11.38 3.15 2.14
CA LEU A 194 11.92 4.13 1.20
C LEU A 194 13.05 4.99 1.79
N GLY A 195 13.58 4.64 2.94
CA GLY A 195 14.76 5.27 3.55
C GLY A 195 14.45 6.59 4.27
N SER A 196 14.83 7.74 3.71
CA SER A 196 14.90 9.04 4.38
C SER A 196 13.59 9.60 4.96
N VAL A 197 12.43 9.06 4.62
CA VAL A 197 11.13 9.57 5.09
C VAL A 197 10.96 9.38 6.59
N GLY A 198 11.43 8.27 7.15
CA GLY A 198 11.31 7.98 8.58
C GLY A 198 11.94 9.03 9.49
N SER A 199 12.98 9.74 9.05
CA SER A 199 13.64 10.80 9.82
C SER A 199 12.87 12.13 9.86
N ARG A 200 11.84 12.29 9.03
CA ARG A 200 11.00 13.51 8.96
C ARG A 200 9.76 13.46 9.85
N VAL A 201 9.54 12.34 10.52
CA VAL A 201 8.42 12.12 11.45
C VAL A 201 8.96 11.70 12.81
N ARG A 202 8.11 11.66 13.82
CA ARG A 202 8.51 11.16 15.14
C ARG A 202 8.89 9.67 15.06
N ALA A 203 9.82 9.24 15.91
CA ALA A 203 10.26 7.85 15.95
C ALA A 203 9.16 6.89 16.45
N SER A 204 8.12 7.38 17.12
CA SER A 204 7.02 6.57 17.60
C SER A 204 5.72 7.36 17.77
N TYR A 205 4.62 6.62 17.72
CA TYR A 205 3.25 7.13 17.85
C TYR A 205 2.37 6.19 18.66
N ARG A 206 1.26 6.76 19.16
CA ARG A 206 0.17 6.03 19.82
C ARG A 206 -1.14 6.24 19.08
N TYR A 207 -2.16 5.45 19.38
CA TYR A 207 -3.52 5.73 18.97
C TYR A 207 -3.93 7.15 19.42
N GLY A 208 -4.52 7.91 18.50
CA GLY A 208 -4.93 9.30 18.74
C GLY A 208 -3.84 10.36 18.50
N ASP A 209 -2.60 9.96 18.24
CA ASP A 209 -1.54 10.91 17.90
C ASP A 209 -1.73 11.50 16.50
N MET A 210 -1.37 12.77 16.35
CA MET A 210 -1.29 13.45 15.07
C MET A 210 0.06 13.17 14.42
N LEU A 211 0.04 12.62 13.20
CA LEU A 211 1.19 12.54 12.31
C LEU A 211 1.13 13.69 11.32
N SER A 212 2.23 14.44 11.22
CA SER A 212 2.40 15.52 10.25
C SER A 212 3.58 15.19 9.35
N LEU A 213 3.38 15.24 8.03
CA LEU A 213 4.42 14.99 7.05
C LEU A 213 4.33 16.00 5.92
N THR A 214 5.45 16.69 5.66
CA THR A 214 5.60 17.56 4.51
C THR A 214 6.19 16.78 3.34
N LEU A 215 5.53 16.82 2.19
CA LEU A 215 5.85 16.10 0.97
C LEU A 215 6.18 17.07 -0.15
N LYS A 216 7.28 16.84 -0.83
CA LYS A 216 7.67 17.58 -2.04
C LYS A 216 6.69 17.29 -3.21
N PRO A 217 6.73 18.10 -4.30
CA PRO A 217 5.98 17.81 -5.51
C PRO A 217 6.23 16.38 -6.03
N GLY A 218 5.17 15.63 -6.31
CA GLY A 218 5.23 14.26 -6.83
C GLY A 218 5.80 13.23 -5.84
N GLU A 219 6.08 13.61 -4.59
CA GLU A 219 6.74 12.71 -3.64
C GLU A 219 5.80 11.61 -3.15
N ILE A 220 6.38 10.42 -3.07
CA ILE A 220 5.78 9.25 -2.44
C ILE A 220 6.54 8.94 -1.15
N ALA A 221 5.81 8.62 -0.11
CA ALA A 221 6.35 8.19 1.17
C ALA A 221 5.61 6.93 1.66
N VAL A 222 6.35 6.02 2.29
CA VAL A 222 5.77 4.85 2.96
C VAL A 222 6.38 4.73 4.35
N LEU A 223 5.52 4.62 5.35
CA LEU A 223 5.90 4.42 6.74
C LEU A 223 5.36 3.09 7.24
N ASP A 224 6.24 2.29 7.79
CA ASP A 224 5.91 1.07 8.55
C ASP A 224 5.82 1.40 10.03
N PHE A 225 4.85 0.79 10.70
CA PHE A 225 4.61 0.92 12.13
C PHE A 225 4.68 -0.46 12.79
N THR A 226 5.47 -0.60 13.83
CA THR A 226 5.64 -1.88 14.53
C THR A 226 5.59 -1.68 16.04
N ASN A 227 4.76 -2.46 16.73
CA ASN A 227 4.78 -2.49 18.19
C ASN A 227 5.90 -3.42 18.68
N LEU A 228 6.89 -2.85 19.38
CA LEU A 228 8.05 -3.61 19.88
C LEU A 228 7.71 -4.63 20.98
N ALA A 229 6.62 -4.46 21.71
CA ALA A 229 6.22 -5.45 22.71
C ALA A 229 5.93 -6.83 22.11
N SER A 230 5.56 -6.88 20.82
CA SER A 230 5.35 -8.13 20.09
C SER A 230 6.64 -8.77 19.56
N SER A 231 7.72 -8.00 19.37
CA SER A 231 8.99 -8.53 18.88
C SER A 231 9.79 -9.26 19.98
N PHE A 232 9.59 -8.91 21.24
CA PHE A 232 10.23 -9.62 22.36
C PHE A 232 9.54 -10.96 22.69
N SER A 233 8.27 -11.15 22.38
CA SER A 233 7.57 -12.42 22.59
C SER A 233 8.02 -13.52 21.60
N ASN A 234 8.50 -13.15 20.42
CA ASN A 234 9.00 -14.12 19.43
C ASN A 234 10.44 -14.57 19.71
N LEU A 235 11.25 -13.77 20.40
CA LEU A 235 12.61 -14.14 20.80
C LEU A 235 12.63 -15.04 22.06
N GLY A 236 11.55 -15.06 22.85
CA GLY A 236 11.42 -15.90 24.05
C GLY A 236 11.02 -17.35 23.78
N ASN A 237 10.48 -17.65 22.61
CA ASN A 237 10.01 -19.01 22.28
C ASN A 237 11.01 -19.88 21.49
N GLU A 238 12.10 -19.30 21.00
CA GLU A 238 13.15 -20.10 20.33
C GLU A 238 14.30 -20.53 21.24
N GLY A 239 14.27 -20.14 22.53
CA GLY A 239 15.38 -20.33 23.47
C GLY A 239 15.22 -21.42 24.53
N ILE A 240 14.10 -22.17 24.58
CA ILE A 240 13.87 -23.15 25.68
C ILE A 240 13.47 -24.54 25.15
N SER A 241 14.18 -25.09 24.19
CA SER A 241 13.95 -26.48 23.78
C SER A 241 15.22 -27.33 23.65
N SER A 242 16.30 -26.99 24.34
CA SER A 242 17.48 -27.88 24.34
C SER A 242 18.32 -27.76 25.61
N ILE A 243 17.73 -28.06 26.78
CA ILE A 243 18.50 -28.51 27.97
C ILE A 243 17.55 -29.39 28.80
N CYS A 244 17.44 -30.66 28.44
CA CYS A 244 17.12 -31.79 29.25
C CYS A 244 17.15 -33.06 28.36
N ASP A 245 18.33 -33.63 28.17
CA ASP A 245 18.58 -35.07 28.13
C ASP A 245 20.06 -35.31 28.38
#